data_da0d42c51560dca986542a4ee8788a7e
#
_entry.id   da0d42c51560dca986542a4ee8788a7e
#
_cell.length_a   1.000
_cell.length_b   1.000
_cell.length_c   1.000
_cell.angle_alpha   90.00
_cell.angle_beta   90.00
_cell.angle_gamma   90.00
#
_symmetry.space_group_name_H-M   'P 1'
#
loop_
_entity.id
_entity.type
_entity.pdbx_description
1 polymer ?
#
loop_
_entity_poly.entity_id
_entity_poly.type
_entity_poly.pdbx_seq_one_letter_code
_entity_poly.pdbx_strand_id
1 'polypeptide(L)'
;SAERVVSLRSGQAAARALEEAGYAVAVLDVGRDPATLAAAVAASRPDVVFNALHGRFGEDGCVQGVLNLMGIPYTHSGLLASAAAMDKAFARHLFRQADFPVAEGLVARRGQYVDAEPLARPYVVKPINEGSSVGVHILREGDNRAPLADWPFQSDRVLVEEFVPGREITV
;
A
#
# COMPACT_ATOMS: atom_id res chain seq x y z
N SER A 1 11.76 2.17 0.43
CA SER A 1 10.50 2.32 -0.31
C SER A 1 10.49 3.65 -1.04
N ALA A 2 9.69 3.78 -2.08
CA ALA A 2 9.47 5.07 -2.76
C ALA A 2 8.88 6.12 -1.80
N GLU A 3 8.25 5.67 -0.72
CA GLU A 3 7.56 6.51 0.27
C GLU A 3 8.40 6.82 1.53
N ARG A 4 9.70 6.49 1.54
CA ARG A 4 10.55 6.70 2.72
C ARG A 4 10.56 8.16 3.21
N VAL A 5 10.63 9.13 2.30
CA VAL A 5 10.64 10.55 2.65
C VAL A 5 9.33 10.95 3.34
N VAL A 6 8.21 10.40 2.87
CA VAL A 6 6.88 10.62 3.48
C VAL A 6 6.84 10.02 4.88
N SER A 7 7.30 8.76 5.03
CA SER A 7 7.38 8.08 6.33
C SER A 7 8.19 8.87 7.37
N LEU A 8 9.36 9.39 6.97
CA LEU A 8 10.20 10.19 7.86
C LEU A 8 9.51 11.49 8.30
N ARG A 9 8.83 12.18 7.38
CA ARG A 9 8.07 13.40 7.69
C ARG A 9 6.89 13.12 8.63
N SER A 10 6.11 12.10 8.33
CA SER A 10 4.98 11.67 9.15
C SER A 10 5.44 11.25 10.55
N GLY A 11 6.51 10.46 10.63
CA GLY A 11 7.10 10.03 11.91
C GLY A 11 7.57 11.19 12.76
N GLN A 12 8.27 12.17 12.18
CA GLN A 12 8.71 13.36 12.91
C GLN A 12 7.54 14.25 13.37
N ALA A 13 6.49 14.38 12.55
CA ALA A 13 5.31 15.16 12.92
C ALA A 13 4.54 14.46 14.06
N ALA A 14 4.34 13.16 13.97
CA ALA A 14 3.70 12.36 15.01
C ALA A 14 4.50 12.38 16.32
N ALA A 15 5.85 12.25 16.24
CA ALA A 15 6.71 12.31 17.42
C ALA A 15 6.53 13.63 18.18
N ARG A 16 6.60 14.76 17.49
CA ARG A 16 6.37 16.08 18.12
C ARG A 16 5.00 16.19 18.77
N ALA A 17 3.95 15.77 18.07
CA ALA A 17 2.59 15.84 18.59
C ALA A 17 2.39 14.95 19.85
N LEU A 18 3.02 13.78 19.88
CA LEU A 18 3.00 12.88 21.02
C LEU A 18 3.80 13.44 22.20
N GLU A 19 4.97 14.04 21.96
CA GLU A 19 5.76 14.74 23.01
C GLU A 19 5.00 15.92 23.59
N GLU A 20 4.35 16.74 22.77
CA GLU A 20 3.46 17.84 23.20
C GLU A 20 2.27 17.34 24.03
N ALA A 21 1.79 16.13 23.74
CA ALA A 21 0.74 15.46 24.51
C ALA A 21 1.26 14.79 25.81
N GLY A 22 2.56 14.88 26.10
CA GLY A 22 3.17 14.39 27.35
C GLY A 22 3.65 12.95 27.32
N TYR A 23 3.75 12.31 26.14
CA TYR A 23 4.31 10.97 25.99
C TYR A 23 5.85 11.01 25.92
N ALA A 24 6.49 9.98 26.47
CA ALA A 24 7.93 9.75 26.24
C ALA A 24 8.10 9.06 24.89
N VAL A 25 8.72 9.75 23.91
CA VAL A 25 8.81 9.28 22.54
C VAL A 25 10.23 8.87 22.18
N ALA A 26 10.39 7.66 21.62
CA ALA A 26 11.62 7.20 20.98
C ALA A 26 11.37 7.03 19.48
N VAL A 27 12.04 7.82 18.66
CA VAL A 27 11.92 7.72 17.19
C VAL A 27 12.89 6.66 16.68
N LEU A 28 12.35 5.63 16.02
CA LEU A 28 13.14 4.58 15.39
C LEU A 28 13.08 4.70 13.88
N ASP A 29 14.22 5.00 13.24
CA ASP A 29 14.36 4.92 11.79
C ASP A 29 14.77 3.49 11.42
N VAL A 30 13.83 2.75 10.80
CA VAL A 30 13.99 1.33 10.56
C VAL A 30 14.31 1.03 9.10
N GLY A 31 15.25 0.11 8.88
CA GLY A 31 15.58 -0.46 7.58
C GLY A 31 14.70 -1.64 7.22
N ARG A 32 15.21 -2.48 6.31
CA ARG A 32 14.51 -3.69 5.84
C ARG A 32 14.92 -4.97 6.58
N ASP A 33 15.85 -4.87 7.52
CA ASP A 33 16.31 -6.00 8.29
C ASP A 33 15.42 -6.20 9.53
N PRO A 34 14.66 -7.31 9.61
CA PRO A 34 13.76 -7.56 10.72
C PRO A 34 14.52 -7.79 12.05
N ALA A 35 15.75 -8.28 12.03
CA ALA A 35 16.53 -8.46 13.23
C ALA A 35 16.94 -7.12 13.85
N THR A 36 17.36 -6.17 13.01
CA THR A 36 17.66 -4.80 13.45
C THR A 36 16.40 -4.10 13.99
N LEU A 37 15.25 -4.26 13.33
CA LEU A 37 13.98 -3.73 13.81
C LEU A 37 13.64 -4.28 15.19
N ALA A 38 13.64 -5.61 15.34
CA ALA A 38 13.30 -6.27 16.58
C ALA A 38 14.26 -5.86 17.73
N ALA A 39 15.57 -5.79 17.46
CA ALA A 39 16.55 -5.35 18.44
C ALA A 39 16.33 -3.88 18.88
N ALA A 40 16.06 -2.99 17.95
CA ALA A 40 15.80 -1.57 18.26
C ALA A 40 14.54 -1.39 19.10
N VAL A 41 13.46 -2.09 18.75
CA VAL A 41 12.21 -2.08 19.50
C VAL A 41 12.42 -2.68 20.91
N ALA A 42 13.10 -3.82 21.02
CA ALA A 42 13.40 -4.43 22.33
C ALA A 42 14.26 -3.51 23.22
N ALA A 43 15.24 -2.81 22.65
CA ALA A 43 16.09 -1.88 23.39
C ALA A 43 15.32 -0.64 23.89
N SER A 44 14.37 -0.13 23.13
CA SER A 44 13.55 1.02 23.51
C SER A 44 12.46 0.68 24.54
N ARG A 45 12.09 -0.60 24.67
CA ARG A 45 11.05 -1.11 25.58
C ARG A 45 9.77 -0.27 25.57
N PRO A 46 9.12 -0.08 24.42
CA PRO A 46 7.94 0.76 24.35
C PRO A 46 6.72 0.09 24.94
N ASP A 47 5.82 0.87 25.53
CA ASP A 47 4.48 0.42 25.92
C ASP A 47 3.59 0.19 24.68
N VAL A 48 3.80 1.02 23.65
CA VAL A 48 3.06 0.97 22.38
C VAL A 48 3.93 1.52 21.24
N VAL A 49 3.78 0.99 20.05
CA VAL A 49 4.43 1.50 18.84
C VAL A 49 3.44 2.28 18.00
N PHE A 50 3.75 3.56 17.72
CA PHE A 50 3.08 4.33 16.68
C PHE A 50 3.74 4.04 15.34
N ASN A 51 3.04 3.32 14.46
CA ASN A 51 3.56 3.00 13.13
C ASN A 51 3.30 4.15 12.14
N ALA A 52 4.35 4.88 11.79
CA ALA A 52 4.31 5.97 10.80
C ALA A 52 4.96 5.57 9.45
N LEU A 53 5.16 4.28 9.22
CA LEU A 53 5.70 3.78 7.97
C LEU A 53 4.64 3.79 6.87
N HIS A 54 5.06 4.14 5.65
CA HIS A 54 4.21 4.12 4.46
C HIS A 54 4.72 3.11 3.43
N GLY A 55 3.78 2.52 2.71
CA GLY A 55 4.05 1.59 1.62
C GLY A 55 4.55 0.23 2.10
N ARG A 56 5.25 -0.45 1.20
CA ARG A 56 5.72 -1.82 1.39
C ARG A 56 6.61 -1.96 2.63
N PHE A 57 6.40 -3.04 3.37
CA PHE A 57 6.91 -3.46 4.67
C PHE A 57 6.32 -2.70 5.87
N GLY A 58 5.83 -1.48 5.71
CA GLY A 58 5.20 -0.72 6.79
C GLY A 58 3.69 -0.92 6.89
N GLU A 59 3.02 -1.09 5.74
CA GLU A 59 1.55 -1.17 5.65
C GLU A 59 1.04 -2.53 5.14
N ASP A 60 1.92 -3.48 4.86
CA ASP A 60 1.61 -4.78 4.25
C ASP A 60 1.57 -5.96 5.24
N GLY A 61 1.61 -5.68 6.55
CA GLY A 61 1.60 -6.70 7.58
C GLY A 61 2.98 -7.14 8.06
N CYS A 62 4.08 -6.80 7.37
CA CYS A 62 5.42 -7.25 7.73
C CYS A 62 5.87 -6.72 9.10
N VAL A 63 5.81 -5.42 9.32
CA VAL A 63 6.16 -4.81 10.62
C VAL A 63 5.18 -5.23 11.70
N GLN A 64 3.89 -5.27 11.38
CA GLN A 64 2.83 -5.75 12.27
C GLN A 64 3.10 -7.18 12.76
N GLY A 65 3.59 -8.05 11.87
CA GLY A 65 3.98 -9.42 12.22
C GLY A 65 5.12 -9.48 13.21
N VAL A 66 6.15 -8.67 13.03
CA VAL A 66 7.28 -8.58 13.99
C VAL A 66 6.78 -8.09 15.35
N LEU A 67 5.98 -7.04 15.40
CA LEU A 67 5.44 -6.50 16.66
C LEU A 67 4.50 -7.48 17.35
N ASN A 68 3.69 -8.25 16.59
CA ASN A 68 2.86 -9.33 17.14
C ASN A 68 3.68 -10.42 17.80
N LEU A 69 4.76 -10.87 17.16
CA LEU A 69 5.68 -11.87 17.74
C LEU A 69 6.37 -11.38 19.02
N MET A 70 6.62 -10.07 19.10
CA MET A 70 7.20 -9.44 20.28
C MET A 70 6.17 -9.14 21.38
N GLY A 71 4.86 -9.30 21.11
CA GLY A 71 3.79 -9.00 22.04
C GLY A 71 3.62 -7.51 22.33
N ILE A 72 4.03 -6.63 21.40
CA ILE A 72 3.99 -5.17 21.57
C ILE A 72 2.77 -4.60 20.84
N PRO A 73 1.89 -3.87 21.55
CA PRO A 73 0.77 -3.16 20.94
C PRO A 73 1.25 -2.10 19.95
N TYR A 74 0.48 -1.87 18.89
CA TYR A 74 0.78 -0.81 17.92
C TYR A 74 -0.50 -0.16 17.41
N THR A 75 -0.37 1.09 16.97
CA THR A 75 -1.42 1.78 16.23
C THR A 75 -1.42 1.26 14.79
N HIS A 76 -2.55 1.21 14.15
CA HIS A 76 -2.67 0.69 12.80
C HIS A 76 -3.52 -0.59 12.74
N SER A 77 -3.96 -0.95 11.53
CA SER A 77 -4.65 -2.22 11.29
C SER A 77 -3.72 -3.42 11.56
N GLY A 78 -4.29 -4.52 12.01
CA GLY A 78 -3.52 -5.73 12.28
C GLY A 78 -2.95 -6.38 11.01
N LEU A 79 -2.08 -7.37 11.22
CA LEU A 79 -1.33 -8.06 10.15
C LEU A 79 -2.22 -8.51 8.98
N LEU A 80 -3.30 -9.24 9.26
CA LEU A 80 -4.16 -9.80 8.21
C LEU A 80 -4.86 -8.69 7.40
N ALA A 81 -5.39 -7.68 8.07
CA ALA A 81 -6.07 -6.56 7.42
C ALA A 81 -5.09 -5.75 6.55
N SER A 82 -3.90 -5.45 7.07
CA SER A 82 -2.85 -4.75 6.35
C SER A 82 -2.38 -5.51 5.12
N ALA A 83 -2.12 -6.82 5.25
CA ALA A 83 -1.71 -7.67 4.14
C ALA A 83 -2.79 -7.77 3.06
N ALA A 84 -4.05 -7.94 3.47
CA ALA A 84 -5.19 -8.03 2.56
C ALA A 84 -5.44 -6.71 1.81
N ALA A 85 -5.37 -5.58 2.50
CA ALA A 85 -5.59 -4.25 1.91
C ALA A 85 -4.47 -3.85 0.95
N MET A 86 -3.23 -4.26 1.19
CA MET A 86 -2.10 -3.94 0.33
C MET A 86 -2.19 -4.59 -1.05
N ASP A 87 -2.78 -5.79 -1.18
CA ASP A 87 -3.03 -6.45 -2.47
C ASP A 87 -4.40 -6.04 -3.01
N LYS A 88 -4.43 -5.09 -3.96
CA LYS A 88 -5.67 -4.57 -4.54
C LYS A 88 -6.56 -5.64 -5.18
N ALA A 89 -5.95 -6.67 -5.77
CA ALA A 89 -6.71 -7.75 -6.39
C ALA A 89 -7.40 -8.62 -5.32
N PHE A 90 -6.69 -8.89 -4.22
CA PHE A 90 -7.24 -9.63 -3.08
C PHE A 90 -8.29 -8.80 -2.33
N ALA A 91 -8.01 -7.52 -2.04
CA ALA A 91 -8.98 -6.63 -1.41
C ALA A 91 -10.29 -6.54 -2.20
N ARG A 92 -10.21 -6.39 -3.54
CA ARG A 92 -11.40 -6.41 -4.41
C ARG A 92 -12.20 -7.71 -4.29
N HIS A 93 -11.50 -8.85 -4.23
CA HIS A 93 -12.16 -10.13 -4.05
C HIS A 93 -12.94 -10.19 -2.73
N LEU A 94 -12.33 -9.73 -1.64
CA LEU A 94 -12.99 -9.65 -0.33
C LEU A 94 -14.21 -8.71 -0.35
N PHE A 95 -14.09 -7.54 -0.96
CA PHE A 95 -15.19 -6.59 -1.07
C PHE A 95 -16.36 -7.17 -1.88
N ARG A 96 -16.09 -7.85 -2.99
CA ARG A 96 -17.14 -8.55 -3.76
C ARG A 96 -17.81 -9.64 -2.94
N GLN A 97 -17.07 -10.43 -2.17
CA GLN A 97 -17.64 -11.46 -1.30
C GLN A 97 -18.50 -10.88 -0.17
N ALA A 98 -18.28 -9.63 0.20
CA ALA A 98 -19.05 -8.89 1.18
C ALA A 98 -20.13 -7.99 0.56
N ASP A 99 -20.47 -8.22 -0.72
CA ASP A 99 -21.48 -7.49 -1.49
C ASP A 99 -21.22 -5.97 -1.62
N PHE A 100 -19.96 -5.52 -1.45
CA PHE A 100 -19.61 -4.16 -1.75
C PHE A 100 -19.42 -3.96 -3.26
N PRO A 101 -19.93 -2.84 -3.83
CA PRO A 101 -19.70 -2.51 -5.23
C PRO A 101 -18.22 -2.20 -5.45
N VAL A 102 -17.63 -2.83 -6.44
CA VAL A 102 -16.27 -2.54 -6.92
C VAL A 102 -16.28 -2.41 -8.43
N ALA A 103 -15.43 -1.53 -8.96
CA ALA A 103 -15.30 -1.35 -10.40
C ALA A 103 -15.03 -2.68 -11.11
N GLU A 104 -15.60 -2.92 -12.29
CA GLU A 104 -15.28 -4.12 -13.07
C GLU A 104 -13.80 -4.11 -13.47
N GLY A 105 -13.18 -5.29 -13.52
CA GLY A 105 -11.77 -5.35 -13.83
C GLY A 105 -11.17 -6.74 -13.68
N LEU A 106 -9.90 -6.84 -14.07
CA LEU A 106 -9.14 -8.09 -14.11
C LEU A 106 -7.67 -7.86 -13.71
N VAL A 107 -6.98 -8.94 -13.43
CA VAL A 107 -5.53 -8.94 -13.26
C VAL A 107 -4.89 -9.30 -14.61
N ALA A 108 -4.14 -8.38 -15.17
CA ALA A 108 -3.34 -8.61 -16.38
C ALA A 108 -1.91 -9.05 -16.00
N ARG A 109 -1.35 -9.95 -16.78
CA ARG A 109 0.06 -10.38 -16.68
C ARG A 109 0.89 -9.77 -17.78
N ARG A 110 2.18 -9.59 -17.54
CA ARG A 110 3.13 -9.14 -18.55
C ARG A 110 3.03 -10.01 -19.82
N GLY A 111 2.94 -9.38 -20.98
CA GLY A 111 2.82 -10.05 -22.27
C GLY A 111 1.42 -10.58 -22.62
N GLN A 112 0.42 -10.41 -21.75
CA GLN A 112 -0.92 -10.96 -22.00
C GLN A 112 -1.75 -10.12 -22.98
N TYR A 113 -1.64 -8.81 -22.95
CA TYR A 113 -2.44 -7.87 -23.75
C TYR A 113 -1.54 -6.96 -24.59
N VAL A 114 -0.62 -7.57 -25.39
CA VAL A 114 0.33 -6.81 -26.22
C VAL A 114 -0.39 -6.18 -27.42
N ASP A 115 -1.30 -6.94 -28.05
CA ASP A 115 -1.99 -6.54 -29.29
C ASP A 115 -3.51 -6.35 -29.08
N ALA A 116 -3.97 -6.31 -27.83
CA ALA A 116 -5.40 -6.20 -27.52
C ALA A 116 -5.64 -5.34 -26.28
N GLU A 117 -6.80 -4.70 -26.25
CA GLU A 117 -7.27 -3.99 -25.08
C GLU A 117 -7.90 -4.97 -24.07
N PRO A 118 -7.55 -4.91 -22.78
CA PRO A 118 -8.13 -5.80 -21.76
C PRO A 118 -9.58 -5.45 -21.42
N LEU A 119 -9.95 -4.18 -21.55
CA LEU A 119 -11.28 -3.62 -21.31
C LEU A 119 -11.58 -2.54 -22.35
N ALA A 120 -12.86 -2.21 -22.52
CA ALA A 120 -13.24 -1.02 -23.25
C ALA A 120 -12.73 0.25 -22.55
N ARG A 121 -12.25 1.21 -23.31
CA ARG A 121 -11.84 2.52 -22.77
C ARG A 121 -13.07 3.37 -22.37
N PRO A 122 -12.96 4.22 -21.34
CA PRO A 122 -11.77 4.44 -20.52
C PRO A 122 -11.56 3.39 -19.42
N TYR A 123 -10.30 3.05 -19.15
CA TYR A 123 -9.92 2.15 -18.05
C TYR A 123 -8.64 2.60 -17.36
N VAL A 124 -8.39 2.03 -16.17
CA VAL A 124 -7.24 2.32 -15.34
C VAL A 124 -6.35 1.10 -15.24
N VAL A 125 -5.04 1.27 -15.42
CA VAL A 125 -4.02 0.25 -15.14
C VAL A 125 -3.20 0.70 -13.95
N LYS A 126 -3.05 -0.16 -12.96
CA LYS A 126 -2.30 0.18 -11.73
C LYS A 126 -1.57 -1.03 -11.15
N PRO A 127 -0.40 -0.82 -10.52
CA PRO A 127 0.28 -1.87 -9.78
C PRO A 127 -0.62 -2.44 -8.67
N ILE A 128 -0.51 -3.75 -8.43
CA ILE A 128 -1.35 -4.42 -7.41
C ILE A 128 -0.98 -3.97 -5.99
N ASN A 129 0.31 -3.79 -5.69
CA ASN A 129 0.85 -3.62 -4.34
C ASN A 129 1.53 -2.25 -4.10
N GLU A 130 1.29 -1.23 -4.92
CA GLU A 130 1.83 0.11 -4.72
C GLU A 130 0.76 1.07 -4.21
N GLY A 131 1.18 2.05 -3.38
CA GLY A 131 0.32 3.12 -2.86
C GLY A 131 0.48 4.45 -3.59
N SER A 132 -0.18 5.50 -3.08
CA SER A 132 0.01 6.91 -3.48
C SER A 132 -0.06 7.18 -4.98
N SER A 133 -0.89 6.45 -5.72
CA SER A 133 -1.05 6.56 -7.18
C SER A 133 0.24 6.31 -8.00
N VAL A 134 1.25 5.69 -7.42
CA VAL A 134 2.48 5.35 -8.13
C VAL A 134 2.19 4.34 -9.23
N GLY A 135 2.58 4.66 -10.46
CA GLY A 135 2.40 3.79 -11.62
C GLY A 135 0.95 3.62 -12.08
N VAL A 136 0.04 4.52 -11.72
CA VAL A 136 -1.33 4.54 -12.21
C VAL A 136 -1.38 5.16 -13.61
N HIS A 137 -1.99 4.47 -14.55
CA HIS A 137 -2.23 4.94 -15.91
C HIS A 137 -3.73 4.91 -16.20
N ILE A 138 -4.28 6.04 -16.65
CA ILE A 138 -5.65 6.14 -17.12
C ILE A 138 -5.60 6.19 -18.65
N LEU A 139 -6.28 5.25 -19.30
CA LEU A 139 -6.40 5.19 -20.75
C LEU A 139 -7.78 5.68 -21.17
N ARG A 140 -7.79 6.74 -21.96
CA ARG A 140 -9.00 7.36 -22.47
C ARG A 140 -9.18 7.04 -23.96
N GLU A 141 -10.38 7.24 -24.48
CA GLU A 141 -10.58 7.16 -25.93
C GLU A 141 -9.66 8.15 -26.66
N GLY A 142 -9.05 7.69 -27.75
CA GLY A 142 -8.09 8.47 -28.53
C GLY A 142 -6.64 8.49 -27.98
N ASP A 143 -6.37 7.91 -26.83
CA ASP A 143 -4.99 7.78 -26.36
C ASP A 143 -4.21 6.77 -27.22
N ASN A 144 -3.00 7.16 -27.63
CA ASN A 144 -2.08 6.28 -28.37
C ASN A 144 -1.21 5.41 -27.45
N ARG A 145 -1.48 5.40 -26.16
CA ARG A 145 -0.69 4.62 -25.18
C ARG A 145 -1.13 3.16 -25.17
N ALA A 146 -0.14 2.28 -25.09
CA ALA A 146 -0.34 0.85 -24.89
C ALA A 146 0.45 0.38 -23.66
N PRO A 147 0.07 0.78 -22.42
CA PRO A 147 0.88 0.55 -21.23
C PRO A 147 1.10 -0.94 -20.93
N LEU A 148 0.22 -1.82 -21.43
CA LEU A 148 0.40 -3.26 -21.26
C LEU A 148 1.40 -3.83 -22.26
N ALA A 149 1.53 -3.24 -23.47
CA ALA A 149 2.57 -3.61 -24.42
C ALA A 149 3.96 -3.13 -23.95
N ASP A 150 4.06 -1.87 -23.54
CA ASP A 150 5.31 -1.25 -23.06
C ASP A 150 5.72 -1.75 -21.68
N TRP A 151 4.78 -2.21 -20.87
CA TRP A 151 4.92 -2.72 -19.52
C TRP A 151 5.88 -1.93 -18.62
N PRO A 152 5.54 -0.69 -18.23
CA PRO A 152 6.40 0.15 -17.41
C PRO A 152 6.42 -0.25 -15.92
N PHE A 153 5.80 -1.36 -15.58
CA PHE A 153 5.61 -1.82 -14.22
C PHE A 153 6.74 -2.76 -13.76
N GLN A 154 7.13 -2.66 -12.49
CA GLN A 154 8.12 -3.57 -11.89
C GLN A 154 7.56 -4.98 -11.64
N SER A 155 6.28 -5.07 -11.28
CA SER A 155 5.59 -6.34 -11.07
C SER A 155 5.21 -6.99 -12.40
N ASP A 156 5.15 -8.32 -12.44
CA ASP A 156 4.63 -9.08 -13.59
C ASP A 156 3.10 -9.13 -13.65
N ARG A 157 2.42 -8.49 -12.67
CA ARG A 157 0.97 -8.39 -12.62
C ARG A 157 0.54 -6.95 -12.33
N VAL A 158 -0.52 -6.53 -12.98
CA VAL A 158 -1.21 -5.26 -12.72
C VAL A 158 -2.71 -5.49 -12.59
N LEU A 159 -3.37 -4.58 -11.91
CA LEU A 159 -4.82 -4.51 -11.90
C LEU A 159 -5.28 -3.57 -13.02
N VAL A 160 -6.24 -4.04 -13.81
CA VAL A 160 -6.94 -3.25 -14.82
C VAL A 160 -8.38 -3.13 -14.39
N GLU A 161 -8.91 -1.92 -14.34
CA GLU A 161 -10.28 -1.65 -13.91
C GLU A 161 -10.94 -0.64 -14.85
N GLU A 162 -12.24 -0.73 -15.02
CA GLU A 162 -13.00 0.33 -15.68
C GLU A 162 -12.78 1.67 -14.95
N PHE A 163 -12.76 2.75 -15.72
CA PHE A 163 -12.70 4.09 -15.15
C PHE A 163 -14.08 4.50 -14.67
N VAL A 164 -14.24 4.70 -13.37
CA VAL A 164 -15.49 5.19 -12.78
C VAL A 164 -15.42 6.70 -12.69
N PRO A 165 -16.23 7.44 -13.46
CA PRO A 165 -16.29 8.89 -13.37
C PRO A 165 -17.01 9.31 -12.09
N GLY A 166 -16.57 10.42 -11.50
CA GLY A 166 -17.23 10.96 -10.30
C GLY A 166 -16.31 11.76 -9.41
N ARG A 167 -16.83 12.10 -8.25
CA ARG A 167 -16.06 12.77 -7.20
C ARG A 167 -15.34 11.72 -6.37
N GLU A 168 -14.03 11.87 -6.23
CA GLU A 168 -13.24 11.07 -5.30
C GLU A 168 -13.49 11.54 -3.86
N ILE A 169 -13.67 10.59 -2.97
CA ILE A 169 -13.80 10.83 -1.52
C ILE A 169 -12.88 9.90 -0.77
N THR A 170 -12.31 10.39 0.33
CA THR A 170 -11.50 9.64 1.28
C THR A 170 -12.20 9.64 2.64
N VAL A 171 -12.13 8.52 3.35
CA VAL A 171 -12.70 8.33 4.68
C VAL A 171 -11.58 8.08 5.68
#